data_d95ada3e5f254802f57c8e57aa0d1bc7
#
_entry.id   d95ada3e5f254802f57c8e57aa0d1bc7
#
_cell.length_a   1.000
_cell.length_b   1.000
_cell.length_c   1.000
_cell.angle_alpha   90.00
_cell.angle_beta   90.00
_cell.angle_gamma   90.00
#
_symmetry.space_group_name_H-M   'P 1'
#
loop_
_entity.id
_entity.type
_entity.pdbx_description
1 polymer ?
#
loop_
_entity_poly.entity_id
_entity_poly.type
_entity_poly.pdbx_seq_one_letter_code
_entity_poly.pdbx_strand_id
1 'polypeptide(L)' 'IAEMNQSKTILITHEQLANKLGTARVVVSRLLKNLEENGVLQLSRNKITLV' A
#
# COMPACT_ATOMS: atom_id res chain seq x y z
N ILE A 1 7.60 1.90 -23.40
CA ILE A 1 7.67 1.82 -22.77
C ILE A 1 7.81 1.53 -21.85
N ALA A 2 7.70 1.58 -21.93
CA ALA A 2 7.85 1.31 -20.99
C ALA A 2 7.67 1.39 -20.01
N GLU A 3 7.30 1.53 -19.98
CA GLU A 3 7.14 1.53 -19.03
C GLU A 3 6.93 1.14 -18.26
N MET A 4 6.86 1.02 -18.45
CA MET A 4 6.70 0.68 -17.76
C MET A 4 6.59 0.10 -16.96
N ASN A 5 6.35 -0.39 -16.89
CA ASN A 5 6.30 -0.79 -16.00
C ASN A 5 6.34 -0.78 -14.96
N GLN A 6 5.92 -1.34 -15.16
CA GLN A 6 6.43 -0.70 -14.09
C GLN A 6 5.68 -0.66 -12.81
N SER A 7 6.29 -0.31 -11.68
CA SER A 7 5.70 -0.23 -10.35
C SER A 7 4.67 0.87 -10.27
N LYS A 8 3.56 0.62 -9.61
CA LYS A 8 2.55 1.64 -9.37
C LYS A 8 2.72 2.19 -7.96
N THR A 9 2.79 3.49 -7.84
CA THR A 9 2.92 4.15 -6.55
C THR A 9 1.64 4.91 -6.24
N ILE A 10 1.08 4.66 -5.06
CA ILE A 10 -0.14 5.31 -4.60
C ILE A 10 0.20 6.17 -3.40
N LEU A 11 -0.12 7.46 -3.48
CA LEU A 11 0.10 8.38 -2.37
C LEU A 11 -1.13 8.37 -1.48
N ILE A 12 -1.08 7.58 -0.42
CA ILE A 12 -2.21 7.43 0.49
C ILE A 12 -1.67 7.01 1.86
N THR A 13 -2.30 7.53 2.91
CA THR A 13 -1.97 7.10 4.26
C THR A 13 -2.79 5.87 4.62
N HIS A 14 -2.33 5.14 5.65
CA HIS A 14 -3.08 3.99 6.15
C HIS A 14 -4.45 4.42 6.64
N GLU A 15 -4.52 5.60 7.24
CA GLU A 15 -5.79 6.12 7.74
C GLU A 15 -6.76 6.41 6.60
N GLN A 16 -6.27 7.02 5.53
CA GLN A 16 -7.10 7.30 4.37
C GLN A 16 -7.60 6.02 3.72
N LEU A 17 -6.72 5.03 3.64
CA LEU A 17 -7.09 3.75 3.06
C LEU A 17 -8.14 3.05 3.92
N ALA A 18 -7.96 3.09 5.23
CA ALA A 18 -8.91 2.49 6.16
C ALA A 18 -10.29 3.13 6.01
N ASN A 19 -10.33 4.46 5.86
CA ASN A 19 -11.59 5.16 5.66
C ASN A 19 -12.27 4.74 4.37
N LYS A 20 -11.51 4.56 3.31
CA LYS A 20 -12.08 4.14 2.04
C LYS A 20 -12.65 2.73 2.12
N LEU A 21 -11.98 1.86 2.86
CA LEU A 21 -12.41 0.47 2.99
C LEU A 21 -13.46 0.29 4.08
N GLY A 22 -13.68 1.31 4.90
CA GLY A 22 -14.63 1.21 6.00
C GLY A 22 -14.15 0.31 7.11
N THR A 23 -12.85 0.29 7.36
CA THR A 23 -12.26 -0.59 8.38
C THR A 23 -11.33 0.20 9.28
N ALA A 24 -10.80 -0.45 10.32
CA ALA A 24 -9.90 0.18 11.26
C ALA A 24 -8.50 0.29 10.67
N ARG A 25 -7.81 1.38 11.02
CA ARG A 25 -6.44 1.61 10.55
C ARG A 25 -5.50 0.45 10.93
N VAL A 26 -5.71 -0.11 12.12
CA VAL A 26 -4.88 -1.22 12.59
C VAL A 26 -4.98 -2.42 11.64
N VAL A 27 -6.19 -2.69 11.17
CA VAL A 27 -6.42 -3.80 10.23
C VAL A 27 -5.67 -3.54 8.93
N VAL A 28 -5.77 -2.33 8.42
CA VAL A 28 -5.09 -1.95 7.18
C VAL A 28 -3.57 -2.07 7.35
N SER A 29 -3.04 -1.57 8.46
CA SER A 29 -1.61 -1.63 8.71
C SER A 29 -1.10 -3.06 8.73
N ARG A 30 -1.86 -3.97 9.34
CA ARG A 30 -1.48 -5.38 9.40
C ARG A 30 -1.49 -6.01 8.02
N LEU A 31 -2.55 -5.74 7.24
CA LEU A 31 -2.65 -6.29 5.89
C LEU A 31 -1.52 -5.81 5.01
N LEU A 32 -1.23 -4.52 5.06
CA LEU A 32 -0.18 -3.95 4.24
C LEU A 32 1.18 -4.51 4.62
N LYS A 33 1.44 -4.65 5.91
CA LYS A 33 2.71 -5.20 6.36
C LYS A 33 2.86 -6.64 5.90
N ASN A 34 1.79 -7.42 5.97
CA ASN A 34 1.80 -8.80 5.52
C ASN A 34 2.14 -8.87 4.04
N LEU A 35 1.51 -8.02 3.24
CA LEU A 35 1.76 -7.98 1.80
C LEU A 35 3.19 -7.55 1.51
N GLU A 36 3.72 -6.63 2.30
CA GLU A 36 5.11 -6.20 2.14
C GLU A 36 6.08 -7.35 2.40
N GLU A 37 5.81 -8.12 3.44
CA GLU A 37 6.66 -9.27 3.78
C GLU A 37 6.61 -10.34 2.71
N ASN A 38 5.51 -10.42 1.98
CA ASN A 38 5.38 -11.37 0.88
C ASN A 38 5.93 -10.84 -0.44
N GLY A 39 6.46 -9.62 -0.44
CA GLY A 39 7.07 -9.06 -1.63
C GLY A 39 6.07 -8.53 -2.65
N VAL A 40 4.82 -8.35 -2.26
CA VAL A 40 3.77 -7.88 -3.17
C VAL A 40 3.84 -6.37 -3.35
N LEU A 41 4.25 -5.67 -2.29
CA LEU A 41 4.34 -4.22 -2.34
C LEU A 41 5.42 -3.73 -1.40
N GLN A 42 5.72 -2.44 -1.48
CA GLN A 42 6.65 -1.78 -0.57
C GLN A 42 5.95 -0.61 0.08
N LEU A 43 6.09 -0.50 1.39
CA LEU A 43 5.49 0.57 2.16
C LEU A 43 6.50 1.67 2.39
N SER A 44 6.07 2.91 2.22
CA SER A 44 6.85 4.08 2.56
C SER A 44 5.93 5.05 3.27
N ARG A 45 6.50 6.12 3.81
CA ARG A 45 5.69 7.11 4.48
C ARG A 45 4.66 7.67 3.50
N ASN A 46 3.38 7.52 3.81
CA ASN A 46 2.26 8.06 3.01
C ASN A 46 2.24 7.56 1.58
N LYS A 47 2.83 6.36 1.34
CA LYS A 47 2.91 5.90 -0.03
C LYS A 47 3.03 4.38 -0.06
N ILE A 48 2.36 3.78 -1.03
CA ILE A 48 2.38 2.33 -1.24
C ILE A 48 2.82 2.09 -2.68
N THR A 49 3.86 1.30 -2.84
CA THR A 49 4.38 0.97 -4.17
C THR A 49 4.15 -0.50 -4.45
N LEU A 50 3.44 -0.78 -5.53
CA LEU A 50 3.23 -2.16 -5.97
C LEU A 50 4.45 -2.64 -6.74
N VAL A 51 4.91 -3.81 -6.39
CA VAL A 51 6.10 -4.38 -7.02
C VAL A 51 5.75 -5.19 -8.24
#